data_ce7f0ae591bbb94ca4b2a027ccd0801b
#
_entry.id   ce7f0ae591bbb94ca4b2a027ccd0801b
#
_cell.length_a   1.000
_cell.length_b   1.000
_cell.length_c   1.000
_cell.angle_alpha   90.00
_cell.angle_beta   90.00
_cell.angle_gamma   90.00
#
_symmetry.space_group_name_H-M   'P 1'
#
loop_
_entity.id
_entity.type
_entity.pdbx_description
1 polymer ?
#
loop_
_entity_poly.entity_id
_entity_poly.type
_entity_poly.pdbx_seq_one_letter_code
_entity_poly.pdbx_strand_id
1 'polypeptide(L)'
;MFRGRVRHVHFVGVGGVGMSGLAEILRSLEFDVSGSDLKESSTTRRLESLGVRIDLGHRAENVRGADVVVYSSAIKPTNPELMEARALGTPVIGRAEMLAELMRVKYGVAIAGSHGKTTTTSLVATVLRAAGLDPTVVVGGKMAALGSNARLGAGDLLVAEADESDGSFLRLTPTIAVVTNIDPEHLDHYGTLDKLKSAFIEFAAGVPFYGLAVLCLDHPQVQDILPHVPRRHVTYGVSPQADYCARGIHFRGLETSFNAYRRGEPLGGFTVRMPGAHNVLNCLATIAIADELEVPLDVTKQALASFEGVARRFTIVGQVEGVTMVDDYGHHPAEIRATLDAARRAYAGDDRRIVVAFQPHRYTRTKDLFQDFTSCFNQADVLIVTDVYAAGEAPIPGATSERLVQAIREHGHHDARYVPDKNELPDVLEKLVRPGDIVIAQGAGDINQSVRSLKARLEAKGGQIPAPRPSEDSIADSTHRPGSAT
;
A
#
# COMPACT_ATOMS: atom_id res chain seq x y z
N MET A 1 0.52 27.71 15.48
CA MET A 1 0.50 27.49 14.06
C MET A 1 -0.33 28.57 13.42
N PHE A 2 -1.37 28.52 12.82
CA PHE A 2 -2.23 29.57 12.23
C PHE A 2 -2.84 30.57 13.23
N ARG A 3 -2.28 30.73 14.42
CA ARG A 3 -2.89 31.43 15.56
C ARG A 3 -3.33 32.86 15.20
N GLY A 4 -4.65 33.07 15.23
CA GLY A 4 -5.30 34.37 15.14
C GLY A 4 -5.92 34.72 13.79
N ARG A 5 -5.56 34.04 12.67
CA ARG A 5 -6.11 34.34 11.34
C ARG A 5 -6.93 33.20 10.71
N VAL A 6 -6.63 31.96 11.03
CA VAL A 6 -7.36 30.77 10.55
C VAL A 6 -7.95 30.05 11.75
N ARG A 7 -9.27 29.96 11.81
CA ARG A 7 -10.02 29.22 12.83
C ARG A 7 -10.89 28.14 12.23
N HIS A 8 -11.49 28.40 11.08
CA HIS A 8 -12.40 27.49 10.40
C HIS A 8 -11.80 26.98 9.09
N VAL A 9 -11.65 25.65 9.01
CA VAL A 9 -11.13 24.94 7.84
C VAL A 9 -12.25 24.08 7.24
N HIS A 10 -12.57 24.28 5.95
CA HIS A 10 -13.57 23.49 5.25
C HIS A 10 -12.92 22.50 4.28
N PHE A 11 -13.36 21.24 4.31
CA PHE A 11 -12.83 20.16 3.47
C PHE A 11 -13.82 19.74 2.39
N VAL A 12 -13.45 19.83 1.10
CA VAL A 12 -14.24 19.37 -0.04
C VAL A 12 -13.84 17.94 -0.40
N GLY A 13 -14.77 16.97 -0.26
CA GLY A 13 -14.48 15.54 -0.36
C GLY A 13 -13.88 14.97 0.93
N VAL A 14 -14.43 15.36 2.08
CA VAL A 14 -13.88 15.07 3.42
C VAL A 14 -13.85 13.58 3.77
N GLY A 15 -14.73 12.77 3.16
CA GLY A 15 -14.77 11.31 3.36
C GLY A 15 -13.64 10.54 2.70
N GLY A 16 -12.85 11.19 1.83
CA GLY A 16 -11.66 10.61 1.23
C GLY A 16 -10.59 10.25 2.27
N VAL A 17 -9.86 9.15 2.04
CA VAL A 17 -8.90 8.57 3.00
C VAL A 17 -7.91 9.61 3.53
N GLY A 18 -7.23 10.35 2.65
CA GLY A 18 -6.25 11.35 3.08
C GLY A 18 -6.85 12.66 3.60
N MET A 19 -8.12 12.97 3.25
CA MET A 19 -8.82 14.18 3.70
C MET A 19 -9.34 14.03 5.11
N SER A 20 -9.98 12.90 5.40
CA SER A 20 -10.55 12.61 6.72
C SER A 20 -9.49 12.62 7.84
N GLY A 21 -8.29 12.09 7.54
CA GLY A 21 -7.20 12.12 8.48
C GLY A 21 -6.73 13.52 8.85
N LEU A 22 -6.62 14.43 7.85
CA LEU A 22 -6.26 15.82 8.12
C LEU A 22 -7.36 16.56 8.89
N ALA A 23 -8.64 16.32 8.54
CA ALA A 23 -9.78 16.88 9.25
C ALA A 23 -9.79 16.46 10.73
N GLU A 24 -9.51 15.19 11.01
CA GLU A 24 -9.40 14.63 12.37
C GLU A 24 -8.25 15.29 13.15
N ILE A 25 -7.06 15.44 12.54
CA ILE A 25 -5.91 16.11 13.14
C ILE A 25 -6.24 17.57 13.46
N LEU A 26 -6.77 18.33 12.50
CA LEU A 26 -7.10 19.74 12.71
C LEU A 26 -8.19 19.91 13.77
N ARG A 27 -9.19 19.05 13.80
CA ARG A 27 -10.21 19.05 14.83
C ARG A 27 -9.63 18.79 16.23
N SER A 28 -8.67 17.85 16.32
CA SER A 28 -7.96 17.57 17.57
C SER A 28 -7.01 18.69 18.00
N LEU A 29 -6.58 19.54 17.06
CA LEU A 29 -5.84 20.79 17.33
C LEU A 29 -6.77 21.98 17.63
N GLU A 30 -8.06 21.71 17.91
CA GLU A 30 -9.08 22.69 18.30
C GLU A 30 -9.48 23.68 17.18
N PHE A 31 -9.21 23.35 15.91
CA PHE A 31 -9.80 24.10 14.80
C PHE A 31 -11.30 23.81 14.69
N ASP A 32 -12.07 24.78 14.24
CA ASP A 32 -13.40 24.55 13.71
C ASP A 32 -13.27 23.89 12.33
N VAL A 33 -13.80 22.68 12.19
CA VAL A 33 -13.67 21.90 10.97
C VAL A 33 -15.04 21.56 10.42
N SER A 34 -15.22 21.84 9.15
CA SER A 34 -16.38 21.39 8.38
C SER A 34 -15.93 20.69 7.10
N GLY A 35 -16.84 19.97 6.48
CA GLY A 35 -16.54 19.37 5.19
C GLY A 35 -17.77 18.88 4.47
N SER A 36 -17.63 18.66 3.16
CA SER A 36 -18.67 18.12 2.30
C SER A 36 -18.24 16.80 1.67
N ASP A 37 -19.19 15.92 1.38
CA ASP A 37 -19.01 14.72 0.57
C ASP A 37 -20.28 14.38 -0.20
N LEU A 38 -20.15 13.61 -1.29
CA LEU A 38 -21.30 13.22 -2.13
C LEU A 38 -22.19 12.18 -1.45
N LYS A 39 -21.61 11.35 -0.55
CA LYS A 39 -22.31 10.24 0.10
C LYS A 39 -21.93 10.14 1.57
N GLU A 40 -22.90 9.76 2.36
CA GLU A 40 -22.66 9.33 3.73
C GLU A 40 -21.82 8.02 3.73
N SER A 41 -20.86 7.94 4.63
CA SER A 41 -19.97 6.79 4.79
C SER A 41 -19.64 6.56 6.27
N SER A 42 -19.02 5.41 6.59
CA SER A 42 -18.49 5.19 7.93
C SER A 42 -17.45 6.23 8.34
N THR A 43 -16.73 6.81 7.39
CA THR A 43 -15.73 7.84 7.60
C THR A 43 -16.38 9.17 7.95
N THR A 44 -17.40 9.62 7.20
CA THR A 44 -18.11 10.88 7.49
C THR A 44 -18.83 10.80 8.83
N ARG A 45 -19.50 9.70 9.14
CA ARG A 45 -20.12 9.47 10.48
C ARG A 45 -19.13 9.53 11.63
N ARG A 46 -17.93 8.97 11.44
CA ARG A 46 -16.85 9.06 12.42
C ARG A 46 -16.42 10.52 12.63
N LEU A 47 -16.23 11.30 11.57
CA LEU A 47 -15.88 12.71 11.66
C LEU A 47 -16.94 13.51 12.40
N GLU A 48 -18.23 13.26 12.13
CA GLU A 48 -19.34 13.88 12.87
C GLU A 48 -19.27 13.56 14.36
N SER A 49 -18.96 12.31 14.73
CA SER A 49 -18.79 11.92 16.14
C SER A 49 -17.63 12.63 16.84
N LEU A 50 -16.65 13.13 16.07
CA LEU A 50 -15.53 13.93 16.55
C LEU A 50 -15.84 15.44 16.55
N GLY A 51 -17.06 15.84 16.17
CA GLY A 51 -17.51 17.23 16.14
C GLY A 51 -17.13 17.99 14.87
N VAL A 52 -16.88 17.31 13.77
CA VAL A 52 -16.76 17.91 12.43
C VAL A 52 -18.14 18.07 11.83
N ARG A 53 -18.49 19.27 11.34
CA ARG A 53 -19.76 19.49 10.63
C ARG A 53 -19.65 18.92 9.21
N ILE A 54 -20.54 17.99 8.85
CA ILE A 54 -20.58 17.35 7.53
C ILE A 54 -21.80 17.78 6.74
N ASP A 55 -21.59 18.25 5.52
CA ASP A 55 -22.63 18.60 4.57
C ASP A 55 -22.68 17.56 3.43
N LEU A 56 -23.86 16.96 3.18
CA LEU A 56 -24.04 16.03 2.06
C LEU A 56 -24.33 16.81 0.76
N GLY A 57 -23.53 16.53 -0.26
CA GLY A 57 -23.54 17.22 -1.55
C GLY A 57 -22.70 18.49 -1.53
N HIS A 58 -22.17 18.82 -2.72
CA HIS A 58 -21.34 20.01 -2.92
C HIS A 58 -22.22 21.21 -3.29
N ARG A 59 -22.26 22.22 -2.42
CA ARG A 59 -23.03 23.44 -2.59
C ARG A 59 -22.19 24.67 -2.22
N ALA A 60 -22.37 25.76 -2.96
CA ALA A 60 -21.64 27.02 -2.75
C ALA A 60 -21.75 27.54 -1.30
N GLU A 61 -22.89 27.31 -0.64
CA GLU A 61 -23.14 27.79 0.72
C GLU A 61 -22.25 27.11 1.77
N ASN A 62 -21.77 25.88 1.51
CA ASN A 62 -21.02 25.08 2.49
C ASN A 62 -19.71 25.75 2.92
N VAL A 63 -19.10 26.57 2.05
CA VAL A 63 -17.80 27.24 2.31
C VAL A 63 -17.94 28.61 2.99
N ARG A 64 -19.16 29.09 3.21
CA ARG A 64 -19.36 30.41 3.83
C ARG A 64 -18.84 30.43 5.25
N GLY A 65 -17.99 31.42 5.55
CA GLY A 65 -17.36 31.58 6.86
C GLY A 65 -16.13 30.68 7.08
N ALA A 66 -15.70 29.92 6.07
CA ALA A 66 -14.42 29.24 6.11
C ALA A 66 -13.26 30.22 5.88
N ASP A 67 -12.20 30.11 6.68
CA ASP A 67 -10.98 30.89 6.52
C ASP A 67 -10.05 30.27 5.45
N VAL A 68 -10.18 28.96 5.21
CA VAL A 68 -9.48 28.22 4.16
C VAL A 68 -10.31 27.01 3.70
N VAL A 69 -10.28 26.72 2.42
CA VAL A 69 -10.90 25.54 1.81
C VAL A 69 -9.82 24.58 1.34
N VAL A 70 -9.91 23.33 1.81
CA VAL A 70 -8.99 22.25 1.43
C VAL A 70 -9.71 21.28 0.51
N TYR A 71 -9.10 20.91 -0.62
CA TYR A 71 -9.73 19.98 -1.56
C TYR A 71 -8.85 18.79 -1.91
N SER A 72 -9.51 17.68 -2.25
CA SER A 72 -8.86 16.48 -2.79
C SER A 72 -8.59 16.64 -4.29
N SER A 73 -7.52 16.03 -4.79
CA SER A 73 -7.20 15.98 -6.24
C SER A 73 -8.31 15.35 -7.09
N ALA A 74 -9.19 14.54 -6.49
CA ALA A 74 -10.38 14.00 -7.16
C ALA A 74 -11.48 15.04 -7.44
N ILE A 75 -11.42 16.22 -6.81
CA ILE A 75 -12.43 17.28 -6.97
C ILE A 75 -12.10 18.13 -8.19
N LYS A 76 -13.07 18.24 -9.10
CA LYS A 76 -12.89 19.02 -10.33
C LYS A 76 -12.83 20.53 -10.03
N PRO A 77 -12.04 21.31 -10.79
CA PRO A 77 -11.95 22.79 -10.63
C PRO A 77 -13.29 23.52 -10.74
N THR A 78 -14.28 22.90 -11.39
CA THR A 78 -15.65 23.42 -11.58
C THR A 78 -16.59 23.11 -10.41
N ASN A 79 -16.09 22.52 -9.32
CA ASN A 79 -16.90 22.26 -8.13
C ASN A 79 -17.45 23.56 -7.55
N PRO A 80 -18.76 23.65 -7.21
CA PRO A 80 -19.40 24.88 -6.76
C PRO A 80 -18.78 25.48 -5.48
N GLU A 81 -18.26 24.64 -4.58
CA GLU A 81 -17.61 25.09 -3.36
C GLU A 81 -16.26 25.76 -3.68
N LEU A 82 -15.46 25.18 -4.59
CA LEU A 82 -14.19 25.79 -5.01
C LEU A 82 -14.41 27.10 -5.76
N MET A 83 -15.46 27.18 -6.58
CA MET A 83 -15.80 28.41 -7.32
C MET A 83 -16.25 29.51 -6.36
N GLU A 84 -17.10 29.20 -5.41
CA GLU A 84 -17.59 30.17 -4.40
C GLU A 84 -16.44 30.66 -3.51
N ALA A 85 -15.60 29.74 -3.01
CA ALA A 85 -14.46 30.12 -2.18
C ALA A 85 -13.53 31.11 -2.89
N ARG A 86 -13.25 30.85 -4.18
CA ARG A 86 -12.44 31.79 -5.01
C ARG A 86 -13.14 33.13 -5.21
N ALA A 87 -14.46 33.14 -5.42
CA ALA A 87 -15.25 34.36 -5.56
C ALA A 87 -15.26 35.21 -4.29
N LEU A 88 -15.25 34.55 -3.13
CA LEU A 88 -15.15 35.19 -1.81
C LEU A 88 -13.72 35.62 -1.44
N GLY A 89 -12.71 35.26 -2.23
CA GLY A 89 -11.29 35.48 -1.90
C GLY A 89 -10.76 34.58 -0.78
N THR A 90 -11.49 33.50 -0.44
CA THR A 90 -11.05 32.52 0.54
C THR A 90 -9.94 31.66 -0.07
N PRO A 91 -8.79 31.46 0.61
CA PRO A 91 -7.73 30.59 0.12
C PRO A 91 -8.24 29.16 -0.16
N VAL A 92 -7.89 28.63 -1.33
CA VAL A 92 -8.22 27.27 -1.76
C VAL A 92 -6.93 26.50 -1.97
N ILE A 93 -6.66 25.52 -1.12
CA ILE A 93 -5.41 24.77 -1.08
C ILE A 93 -5.65 23.28 -1.26
N GLY A 94 -4.69 22.59 -1.85
CA GLY A 94 -4.74 21.14 -2.00
C GLY A 94 -4.45 20.40 -0.68
N ARG A 95 -4.88 19.14 -0.60
CA ARG A 95 -4.61 18.23 0.55
C ARG A 95 -3.14 18.20 0.95
N ALA A 96 -2.23 18.05 -0.03
CA ALA A 96 -0.81 17.97 0.23
C ALA A 96 -0.22 19.29 0.79
N GLU A 97 -0.78 20.43 0.37
CA GLU A 97 -0.39 21.73 0.90
C GLU A 97 -0.80 21.89 2.36
N MET A 98 -2.02 21.45 2.74
CA MET A 98 -2.42 21.40 4.14
C MET A 98 -1.53 20.47 4.97
N LEU A 99 -1.14 19.30 4.44
CA LEU A 99 -0.20 18.39 5.10
C LEU A 99 1.19 19.04 5.26
N ALA A 100 1.66 19.79 4.24
CA ALA A 100 2.91 20.53 4.31
C ALA A 100 2.88 21.62 5.41
N GLU A 101 1.76 22.33 5.55
CA GLU A 101 1.60 23.29 6.62
C GLU A 101 1.63 22.64 8.02
N LEU A 102 1.06 21.44 8.17
CA LEU A 102 1.20 20.66 9.40
C LEU A 102 2.65 20.20 9.63
N MET A 103 3.35 19.82 8.56
CA MET A 103 4.74 19.36 8.63
C MET A 103 5.73 20.50 9.01
N ARG A 104 5.45 21.76 8.62
CA ARG A 104 6.30 22.92 8.95
C ARG A 104 6.46 23.19 10.44
N VAL A 105 5.54 22.74 11.26
CA VAL A 105 5.54 22.99 12.71
C VAL A 105 5.96 21.80 13.54
N LYS A 106 6.22 20.67 12.87
CA LYS A 106 6.67 19.42 13.48
C LYS A 106 7.94 18.95 12.79
N TYR A 107 8.71 18.11 13.44
CA TYR A 107 9.82 17.42 12.79
C TYR A 107 9.27 16.38 11.83
N GLY A 108 9.28 16.68 10.54
CA GLY A 108 8.61 15.88 9.51
C GLY A 108 9.46 14.71 9.04
N VAL A 109 8.88 13.52 9.01
CA VAL A 109 9.40 12.32 8.33
C VAL A 109 8.45 11.98 7.19
N ALA A 110 8.88 12.10 5.95
CA ALA A 110 8.07 11.81 4.76
C ALA A 110 8.60 10.60 4.01
N ILE A 111 7.74 9.63 3.76
CA ILE A 111 8.07 8.38 3.09
C ILE A 111 7.47 8.38 1.68
N ALA A 112 8.34 8.50 0.67
CA ALA A 112 8.02 8.47 -0.75
C ALA A 112 8.51 7.17 -1.43
N GLY A 113 8.09 6.96 -2.67
CA GLY A 113 8.46 5.84 -3.53
C GLY A 113 7.25 5.12 -4.09
N SER A 114 7.40 4.39 -5.18
CA SER A 114 6.27 3.71 -5.84
C SER A 114 5.61 2.70 -4.90
N HIS A 115 6.39 1.90 -4.17
CA HIS A 115 5.92 0.83 -3.30
C HIS A 115 6.50 0.92 -1.88
N GLY A 116 5.82 0.29 -0.90
CA GLY A 116 6.32 0.18 0.47
C GLY A 116 6.02 1.38 1.38
N LYS A 117 5.48 2.48 0.86
CA LYS A 117 5.17 3.71 1.62
C LYS A 117 4.39 3.44 2.91
N THR A 118 3.19 2.86 2.78
CA THR A 118 2.29 2.60 3.92
C THR A 118 2.93 1.69 4.98
N THR A 119 3.62 0.65 4.53
CA THR A 119 4.28 -0.30 5.43
C THR A 119 5.41 0.39 6.19
N THR A 120 6.28 1.12 5.50
CA THR A 120 7.40 1.84 6.13
C THR A 120 6.89 2.92 7.08
N THR A 121 5.89 3.72 6.68
CA THR A 121 5.26 4.73 7.55
C THR A 121 4.70 4.10 8.83
N SER A 122 4.05 2.94 8.70
CA SER A 122 3.47 2.22 9.83
C SER A 122 4.53 1.63 10.77
N LEU A 123 5.61 1.09 10.22
CA LEU A 123 6.75 0.59 11.00
C LEU A 123 7.43 1.72 11.77
N VAL A 124 7.73 2.84 11.10
CA VAL A 124 8.32 4.03 11.72
C VAL A 124 7.43 4.55 12.85
N ALA A 125 6.12 4.71 12.57
CA ALA A 125 5.16 5.16 13.59
C ALA A 125 5.12 4.23 14.80
N THR A 126 5.22 2.91 14.59
CA THR A 126 5.21 1.90 15.67
C THR A 126 6.47 2.01 16.51
N VAL A 127 7.64 2.13 15.90
CA VAL A 127 8.92 2.27 16.61
C VAL A 127 8.97 3.58 17.40
N LEU A 128 8.59 4.70 16.79
CA LEU A 128 8.62 6.00 17.47
C LEU A 128 7.62 6.07 18.64
N ARG A 129 6.47 5.41 18.50
CA ARG A 129 5.50 5.30 19.60
C ARG A 129 6.03 4.44 20.75
N ALA A 130 6.69 3.31 20.43
CA ALA A 130 7.32 2.46 21.44
C ALA A 130 8.45 3.19 22.18
N ALA A 131 9.12 4.13 21.52
CA ALA A 131 10.12 5.00 22.12
C ALA A 131 9.53 6.16 22.96
N GLY A 132 8.19 6.26 23.07
CA GLY A 132 7.54 7.36 23.81
C GLY A 132 7.49 8.70 23.09
N LEU A 133 7.89 8.75 21.81
CA LEU A 133 7.93 9.99 21.01
C LEU A 133 6.57 10.41 20.47
N ASP A 134 5.54 9.58 20.61
CA ASP A 134 4.13 9.79 20.26
C ASP A 134 3.90 10.65 19.00
N PRO A 135 4.29 10.19 17.79
CA PRO A 135 4.22 10.98 16.58
C PRO A 135 2.78 11.20 16.10
N THR A 136 2.54 12.32 15.44
CA THR A 136 1.39 12.48 14.55
C THR A 136 1.65 11.65 13.29
N VAL A 137 0.68 10.87 12.83
CA VAL A 137 0.83 9.92 11.71
C VAL A 137 -0.25 10.17 10.67
N VAL A 138 0.15 10.22 9.38
CA VAL A 138 -0.77 10.32 8.22
C VAL A 138 -0.38 9.27 7.20
N VAL A 139 -1.26 8.31 6.95
CA VAL A 139 -1.04 7.21 5.99
C VAL A 139 -2.08 7.18 4.89
N GLY A 140 -1.73 6.69 3.71
CA GLY A 140 -2.66 6.51 2.58
C GLY A 140 -3.66 5.36 2.77
N GLY A 141 -3.39 4.41 3.68
CA GLY A 141 -4.23 3.27 4.03
C GLY A 141 -4.65 3.26 5.50
N LYS A 142 -5.52 2.32 5.89
CA LYS A 142 -5.86 2.13 7.31
C LYS A 142 -4.77 1.33 8.01
N MET A 143 -4.19 1.87 9.06
CA MET A 143 -3.33 1.12 9.97
C MET A 143 -4.19 0.17 10.81
N ALA A 144 -3.85 -1.12 10.83
CA ALA A 144 -4.58 -2.13 11.62
C ALA A 144 -4.63 -1.75 13.12
N ALA A 145 -3.51 -1.29 13.67
CA ALA A 145 -3.39 -0.90 15.08
C ALA A 145 -4.13 0.39 15.45
N LEU A 146 -4.51 1.24 14.49
CA LEU A 146 -5.16 2.53 14.76
C LEU A 146 -6.62 2.58 14.31
N GLY A 147 -7.07 1.66 13.45
CA GLY A 147 -8.41 1.68 12.82
C GLY A 147 -8.69 2.92 11.97
N SER A 148 -7.68 3.78 11.75
CA SER A 148 -7.73 5.08 11.07
C SER A 148 -6.53 5.28 10.17
N ASN A 149 -6.63 6.23 9.24
CA ASN A 149 -5.53 6.65 8.34
C ASN A 149 -4.70 7.78 8.93
N ALA A 150 -5.12 8.37 10.03
CA ALA A 150 -4.36 9.39 10.70
C ALA A 150 -4.57 9.32 12.21
N ARG A 151 -3.55 9.76 12.93
CA ARG A 151 -3.58 9.90 14.38
C ARG A 151 -2.81 11.14 14.77
N LEU A 152 -3.41 12.01 15.56
CA LEU A 152 -2.67 13.05 16.25
C LEU A 152 -1.87 12.44 17.40
N GLY A 153 -0.57 12.67 17.44
CA GLY A 153 0.29 12.42 18.57
C GLY A 153 0.59 13.70 19.35
N ALA A 154 0.89 13.56 20.63
CA ALA A 154 1.29 14.68 21.49
C ALA A 154 2.74 15.14 21.25
N GLY A 155 3.58 14.30 20.59
CA GLY A 155 4.98 14.61 20.32
C GLY A 155 5.20 15.57 19.15
N ASP A 156 6.42 16.01 18.99
CA ASP A 156 6.84 17.00 17.97
C ASP A 156 7.08 16.37 16.58
N LEU A 157 6.95 15.06 16.45
CA LEU A 157 7.15 14.34 15.17
C LEU A 157 5.86 14.24 14.36
N LEU A 158 6.01 14.34 13.04
CA LEU A 158 4.96 14.01 12.08
C LEU A 158 5.52 13.03 11.06
N VAL A 159 4.93 11.84 10.97
CA VAL A 159 5.27 10.80 10.01
C VAL A 159 4.18 10.70 8.96
N ALA A 160 4.51 10.90 7.69
CA ALA A 160 3.52 10.94 6.63
C ALA A 160 3.97 10.19 5.37
N GLU A 161 3.01 9.59 4.67
CA GLU A 161 3.22 9.16 3.30
C GLU A 161 3.30 10.37 2.36
N ALA A 162 4.28 10.35 1.48
CA ALA A 162 4.50 11.32 0.42
C ALA A 162 4.04 10.69 -0.90
N ASP A 163 2.86 11.08 -1.38
CA ASP A 163 2.24 10.53 -2.59
C ASP A 163 2.77 11.26 -3.82
N GLU A 164 3.52 10.54 -4.65
CA GLU A 164 4.12 11.04 -5.87
C GLU A 164 3.16 11.15 -7.05
N SER A 165 1.97 10.56 -6.97
CA SER A 165 1.07 10.32 -8.11
C SER A 165 0.68 11.58 -8.91
N ASP A 166 0.62 12.74 -8.26
CA ASP A 166 0.24 14.04 -8.84
C ASP A 166 1.32 15.12 -8.63
N GLY A 167 2.54 14.72 -8.23
CA GLY A 167 3.65 15.63 -7.93
C GLY A 167 3.47 16.47 -6.67
N SER A 168 2.37 16.29 -5.94
CA SER A 168 2.06 17.10 -4.76
C SER A 168 2.99 16.84 -3.57
N PHE A 169 3.68 15.71 -3.55
CA PHE A 169 4.69 15.38 -2.53
C PHE A 169 5.85 16.37 -2.49
N LEU A 170 6.15 17.07 -3.59
CA LEU A 170 7.17 18.12 -3.65
C LEU A 170 6.82 19.36 -2.80
N ARG A 171 5.57 19.50 -2.39
CA ARG A 171 5.14 20.57 -1.47
C ARG A 171 5.50 20.28 -0.02
N LEU A 172 5.77 19.01 0.31
CA LEU A 172 6.14 18.61 1.66
C LEU A 172 7.54 19.14 2.00
N THR A 173 7.73 19.48 3.27
CA THR A 173 8.98 20.02 3.79
C THR A 173 9.53 19.11 4.91
N PRO A 174 9.92 17.87 4.58
CA PRO A 174 10.36 16.92 5.59
C PRO A 174 11.76 17.27 6.11
N THR A 175 12.01 16.93 7.38
CA THR A 175 13.38 16.90 7.94
C THR A 175 14.06 15.58 7.58
N ILE A 176 13.30 14.48 7.54
CA ILE A 176 13.78 13.18 7.02
C ILE A 176 12.92 12.80 5.80
N ALA A 177 13.56 12.62 4.64
CA ALA A 177 12.94 12.16 3.40
C ALA A 177 13.38 10.74 3.10
N VAL A 178 12.42 9.83 2.87
CA VAL A 178 12.71 8.44 2.51
C VAL A 178 12.30 8.18 1.06
N VAL A 179 13.14 7.52 0.27
CA VAL A 179 12.80 7.02 -1.06
C VAL A 179 12.97 5.51 -1.06
N THR A 180 11.85 4.78 -1.15
CA THR A 180 11.87 3.32 -1.10
C THR A 180 12.26 2.69 -2.45
N ASN A 181 11.70 3.17 -3.53
CA ASN A 181 11.93 2.71 -4.90
C ASN A 181 11.31 3.72 -5.89
N ILE A 182 11.66 3.61 -7.16
CA ILE A 182 11.16 4.48 -8.24
C ILE A 182 10.84 3.59 -9.43
N ASP A 183 9.61 3.12 -9.55
CA ASP A 183 9.12 2.37 -10.70
C ASP A 183 8.44 3.31 -11.71
N PRO A 184 8.35 2.95 -12.99
CA PRO A 184 7.73 3.78 -14.03
C PRO A 184 6.20 3.82 -13.89
N GLU A 185 5.73 4.41 -12.79
CA GLU A 185 4.33 4.69 -12.52
C GLU A 185 4.01 6.18 -12.73
N HIS A 186 2.74 6.50 -12.88
CA HIS A 186 2.24 7.89 -13.02
C HIS A 186 2.87 8.67 -14.19
N LEU A 187 3.22 7.97 -15.28
CA LEU A 187 3.80 8.60 -16.48
C LEU A 187 2.79 9.45 -17.24
N ASP A 188 1.49 9.28 -16.98
CA ASP A 188 0.44 10.20 -17.42
C ASP A 188 0.62 11.61 -16.82
N HIS A 189 1.12 11.71 -15.60
CA HIS A 189 1.46 12.98 -14.94
C HIS A 189 2.87 13.46 -15.33
N TYR A 190 3.90 12.62 -15.20
CA TYR A 190 5.29 13.04 -15.40
C TYR A 190 5.74 13.04 -16.87
N GLY A 191 5.09 12.27 -17.72
CA GLY A 191 5.42 12.09 -19.12
C GLY A 191 6.59 11.14 -19.37
N THR A 192 7.66 11.18 -18.58
CA THR A 192 8.84 10.32 -18.72
C THR A 192 9.39 9.87 -17.36
N LEU A 193 10.11 8.72 -17.34
CA LEU A 193 10.80 8.23 -16.16
C LEU A 193 11.85 9.23 -15.63
N ASP A 194 12.54 9.95 -16.54
CA ASP A 194 13.56 10.93 -16.14
C ASP A 194 12.94 12.13 -15.41
N LYS A 195 11.74 12.56 -15.79
CA LYS A 195 11.01 13.61 -15.04
C LYS A 195 10.56 13.09 -13.68
N LEU A 196 10.12 11.84 -13.59
CA LEU A 196 9.80 11.20 -12.31
C LEU A 196 11.04 11.14 -11.40
N LYS A 197 12.20 10.68 -11.92
CA LYS A 197 13.48 10.71 -11.19
C LYS A 197 13.84 12.12 -10.72
N SER A 198 13.69 13.12 -11.59
CA SER A 198 13.96 14.51 -11.23
C SER A 198 13.08 15.00 -10.07
N ALA A 199 11.82 14.58 -10.02
CA ALA A 199 10.93 14.88 -8.89
C ALA A 199 11.40 14.21 -7.59
N PHE A 200 11.89 12.96 -7.64
CA PHE A 200 12.46 12.30 -6.46
C PHE A 200 13.78 12.94 -6.00
N ILE A 201 14.61 13.43 -6.92
CA ILE A 201 15.81 14.22 -6.58
C ILE A 201 15.39 15.49 -5.85
N GLU A 202 14.41 16.25 -6.39
CA GLU A 202 13.89 17.46 -5.77
C GLU A 202 13.30 17.18 -4.37
N PHE A 203 12.54 16.12 -4.20
CA PHE A 203 12.01 15.70 -2.92
C PHE A 203 13.12 15.38 -1.91
N ALA A 204 14.12 14.58 -2.28
CA ALA A 204 15.25 14.25 -1.42
C ALA A 204 16.13 15.46 -1.12
N ALA A 205 16.26 16.40 -2.06
CA ALA A 205 16.98 17.67 -1.90
C ALA A 205 16.23 18.69 -1.03
N GLY A 206 14.91 18.50 -0.85
CA GLY A 206 14.05 19.37 -0.04
C GLY A 206 14.29 19.33 1.47
N VAL A 207 15.06 18.34 1.97
CA VAL A 207 15.43 18.30 3.39
C VAL A 207 16.33 19.47 3.77
N PRO A 208 16.21 20.05 4.99
CA PRO A 208 17.07 21.13 5.45
C PRO A 208 18.53 20.65 5.56
N PHE A 209 19.47 21.59 5.75
CA PHE A 209 20.90 21.29 5.81
C PHE A 209 21.27 20.30 6.94
N TYR A 210 20.48 20.26 8.01
CA TYR A 210 20.61 19.35 9.16
C TYR A 210 19.77 18.07 9.02
N GLY A 211 18.97 17.96 7.95
CA GLY A 211 18.09 16.83 7.70
C GLY A 211 18.81 15.62 7.09
N LEU A 212 18.04 14.61 6.74
CA LEU A 212 18.54 13.33 6.20
C LEU A 212 17.66 12.82 5.07
N ALA A 213 18.29 12.40 3.96
CA ALA A 213 17.62 11.54 2.96
C ALA A 213 18.01 10.07 3.21
N VAL A 214 17.04 9.16 3.23
CA VAL A 214 17.20 7.71 3.44
C VAL A 214 16.79 6.99 2.14
N LEU A 215 17.76 6.39 1.43
CA LEU A 215 17.62 5.99 0.05
C LEU A 215 17.89 4.49 -0.13
N CYS A 216 16.98 3.76 -0.82
CA CYS A 216 17.13 2.32 -1.06
C CYS A 216 18.18 2.04 -2.12
N LEU A 217 19.36 1.54 -1.73
CA LEU A 217 20.45 1.23 -2.64
C LEU A 217 20.15 0.05 -3.57
N ASP A 218 19.25 -0.85 -3.19
CA ASP A 218 18.96 -2.05 -3.98
C ASP A 218 18.08 -1.76 -5.21
N HIS A 219 17.52 -0.55 -5.32
CA HIS A 219 16.67 -0.18 -6.45
C HIS A 219 17.46 0.59 -7.53
N PRO A 220 17.53 0.10 -8.80
CA PRO A 220 18.35 0.70 -9.84
C PRO A 220 18.08 2.19 -10.06
N GLN A 221 16.81 2.60 -10.10
CA GLN A 221 16.46 4.00 -10.33
C GLN A 221 16.79 4.90 -9.13
N VAL A 222 16.86 4.35 -7.91
CA VAL A 222 17.34 5.07 -6.74
C VAL A 222 18.87 5.20 -6.79
N GLN A 223 19.59 4.18 -7.26
CA GLN A 223 21.03 4.30 -7.53
C GLN A 223 21.34 5.42 -8.53
N ASP A 224 20.54 5.51 -9.61
CA ASP A 224 20.71 6.53 -10.64
C ASP A 224 20.57 7.96 -10.09
N ILE A 225 19.71 8.18 -9.09
CA ILE A 225 19.52 9.51 -8.51
C ILE A 225 20.53 9.86 -7.42
N LEU A 226 21.21 8.88 -6.79
CA LEU A 226 22.14 9.11 -5.69
C LEU A 226 23.19 10.21 -5.98
N PRO A 227 23.88 10.23 -7.14
CA PRO A 227 24.89 11.24 -7.44
C PRO A 227 24.32 12.66 -7.53
N HIS A 228 23.00 12.80 -7.66
CA HIS A 228 22.30 14.05 -7.87
C HIS A 228 21.59 14.57 -6.61
N VAL A 229 21.66 13.85 -5.47
CA VAL A 229 21.10 14.28 -4.19
C VAL A 229 22.14 15.12 -3.43
N PRO A 230 22.00 16.46 -3.36
CA PRO A 230 23.01 17.34 -2.80
C PRO A 230 22.93 17.48 -1.27
N ARG A 231 22.18 16.61 -0.62
CA ARG A 231 21.94 16.65 0.83
C ARG A 231 22.61 15.47 1.54
N ARG A 232 22.77 15.59 2.85
CA ARG A 232 23.19 14.49 3.70
C ARG A 232 22.24 13.32 3.48
N HIS A 233 22.78 12.16 3.13
CA HIS A 233 22.00 10.97 2.91
C HIS A 233 22.69 9.72 3.46
N VAL A 234 21.88 8.70 3.69
CA VAL A 234 22.31 7.34 3.99
C VAL A 234 21.58 6.38 3.07
N THR A 235 22.22 5.26 2.76
CA THR A 235 21.67 4.22 1.94
C THR A 235 21.27 3.01 2.77
N TYR A 236 20.24 2.29 2.34
CA TYR A 236 19.87 1.01 2.94
C TYR A 236 19.57 -0.03 1.87
N GLY A 237 19.79 -1.32 2.20
CA GLY A 237 19.58 -2.42 1.28
C GLY A 237 20.09 -3.76 1.80
N VAL A 238 19.94 -4.82 1.01
CA VAL A 238 20.63 -6.10 1.24
C VAL A 238 22.03 -6.10 0.63
N SER A 239 22.30 -5.14 -0.24
CA SER A 239 23.65 -4.90 -0.77
C SER A 239 24.62 -4.60 0.39
N PRO A 240 25.80 -5.26 0.43
CA PRO A 240 26.81 -4.98 1.46
C PRO A 240 27.43 -3.58 1.36
N GLN A 241 27.15 -2.84 0.27
CA GLN A 241 27.60 -1.46 0.06
C GLN A 241 26.68 -0.42 0.70
N ALA A 242 25.48 -0.82 1.12
CA ALA A 242 24.54 0.08 1.81
C ALA A 242 25.05 0.45 3.21
N ASP A 243 24.81 1.70 3.63
CA ASP A 243 25.14 2.15 5.01
C ASP A 243 24.39 1.31 6.06
N TYR A 244 23.11 0.98 5.80
CA TYR A 244 22.31 0.06 6.61
C TYR A 244 22.03 -1.19 5.79
N CYS A 245 22.61 -2.33 6.13
CA CYS A 245 22.40 -3.55 5.37
C CYS A 245 21.91 -4.73 6.23
N ALA A 246 21.17 -5.66 5.59
CA ALA A 246 20.73 -6.89 6.21
C ALA A 246 21.51 -8.08 5.65
N ARG A 247 21.88 -9.02 6.54
CA ARG A 247 22.51 -10.31 6.20
C ARG A 247 21.83 -11.44 6.96
N GLY A 248 21.98 -12.67 6.46
CA GLY A 248 21.42 -13.84 7.11
C GLY A 248 19.89 -13.75 7.23
N ILE A 249 19.23 -13.42 6.12
CA ILE A 249 17.78 -13.32 6.07
C ILE A 249 17.18 -14.72 6.04
N HIS A 250 16.31 -15.01 7.00
CA HIS A 250 15.60 -16.28 7.11
C HIS A 250 14.10 -16.05 7.16
N PHE A 251 13.36 -16.87 6.42
CA PHE A 251 11.91 -16.87 6.38
C PHE A 251 11.39 -18.13 7.06
N ARG A 252 10.48 -17.98 8.03
CA ARG A 252 9.83 -19.10 8.73
C ARG A 252 8.34 -18.78 8.93
N GLY A 253 7.50 -19.35 8.10
CA GLY A 253 6.10 -18.96 8.06
C GLY A 253 5.97 -17.47 7.75
N LEU A 254 5.21 -16.76 8.55
CA LEU A 254 5.04 -15.31 8.41
C LEU A 254 6.18 -14.49 9.04
N GLU A 255 7.10 -15.12 9.74
CA GLU A 255 8.19 -14.45 10.41
C GLU A 255 9.41 -14.33 9.49
N THR A 256 9.99 -13.14 9.46
CA THR A 256 11.27 -12.87 8.80
C THR A 256 12.28 -12.41 9.85
N SER A 257 13.44 -13.07 9.90
CA SER A 257 14.55 -12.67 10.76
C SER A 257 15.80 -12.34 9.95
N PHE A 258 16.60 -11.40 10.42
CA PHE A 258 17.83 -10.96 9.76
C PHE A 258 18.77 -10.26 10.75
N ASN A 259 20.05 -10.16 10.41
CA ASN A 259 21.03 -9.37 11.14
C ASN A 259 21.22 -8.04 10.40
N ALA A 260 21.05 -6.92 11.11
CA ALA A 260 21.29 -5.59 10.56
C ALA A 260 22.69 -5.10 10.92
N TYR A 261 23.26 -4.30 10.02
CA TYR A 261 24.57 -3.67 10.14
C TYR A 261 24.48 -2.20 9.75
N ARG A 262 25.24 -1.35 10.43
CA ARG A 262 25.42 0.07 10.06
C ARG A 262 26.89 0.27 9.69
N ARG A 263 27.19 0.53 8.41
CA ARG A 263 28.55 0.71 7.88
C ARG A 263 29.53 -0.40 8.29
N GLY A 264 29.03 -1.63 8.28
CA GLY A 264 29.79 -2.82 8.68
C GLY A 264 29.71 -3.18 10.15
N GLU A 265 29.34 -2.25 11.04
CA GLU A 265 29.17 -2.49 12.47
C GLU A 265 27.84 -3.22 12.75
N PRO A 266 27.84 -4.32 13.54
CA PRO A 266 26.65 -5.10 13.80
C PRO A 266 25.69 -4.35 14.74
N LEU A 267 24.43 -4.20 14.32
CA LEU A 267 23.31 -3.78 15.16
C LEU A 267 22.60 -4.97 15.82
N GLY A 268 22.88 -6.20 15.35
CA GLY A 268 22.36 -7.45 15.87
C GLY A 268 21.14 -7.98 15.13
N GLY A 269 20.47 -8.97 15.71
CA GLY A 269 19.32 -9.65 15.11
C GLY A 269 18.03 -8.86 15.26
N PHE A 270 17.22 -8.91 14.20
CA PHE A 270 15.87 -8.35 14.13
C PHE A 270 14.90 -9.40 13.64
N THR A 271 13.66 -9.30 14.07
CA THR A 271 12.56 -10.15 13.65
C THR A 271 11.34 -9.29 13.35
N VAL A 272 10.58 -9.65 12.32
CA VAL A 272 9.31 -9.01 12.00
C VAL A 272 8.29 -10.05 11.53
N ARG A 273 7.02 -9.87 11.87
CA ARG A 273 5.93 -10.78 11.46
C ARG A 273 5.34 -10.40 10.10
N MET A 274 6.21 -10.26 9.12
CA MET A 274 5.84 -9.98 7.73
C MET A 274 6.75 -10.80 6.81
N PRO A 275 6.19 -11.63 5.92
CA PRO A 275 7.00 -12.38 4.95
C PRO A 275 7.51 -11.48 3.83
N GLY A 276 8.61 -11.89 3.20
CA GLY A 276 9.14 -11.27 1.99
C GLY A 276 10.32 -10.33 2.20
N ALA A 277 11.26 -10.36 1.24
CA ALA A 277 12.48 -9.58 1.28
C ALA A 277 12.23 -8.05 1.25
N HIS A 278 11.18 -7.62 0.57
CA HIS A 278 10.78 -6.20 0.53
C HIS A 278 10.46 -5.65 1.93
N ASN A 279 9.96 -6.49 2.85
CA ASN A 279 9.71 -6.07 4.23
C ASN A 279 10.99 -5.93 5.06
N VAL A 280 12.06 -6.65 4.70
CA VAL A 280 13.39 -6.39 5.27
C VAL A 280 13.88 -4.99 4.88
N LEU A 281 13.67 -4.57 3.62
CA LEU A 281 14.01 -3.22 3.16
C LEU A 281 13.20 -2.15 3.92
N ASN A 282 11.89 -2.36 4.10
CA ASN A 282 11.05 -1.45 4.88
C ASN A 282 11.54 -1.34 6.35
N CYS A 283 11.97 -2.46 6.94
CA CYS A 283 12.57 -2.48 8.28
C CYS A 283 13.92 -1.72 8.33
N LEU A 284 14.79 -1.89 7.31
CA LEU A 284 16.08 -1.20 7.25
C LEU A 284 15.89 0.32 7.15
N ALA A 285 14.95 0.80 6.33
CA ALA A 285 14.59 2.21 6.29
C ALA A 285 14.13 2.71 7.67
N THR A 286 13.31 1.91 8.36
CA THR A 286 12.83 2.23 9.72
C THR A 286 13.97 2.25 10.73
N ILE A 287 14.91 1.30 10.67
CA ILE A 287 16.10 1.25 11.54
C ILE A 287 16.97 2.49 11.32
N ALA A 288 17.19 2.90 10.05
CA ALA A 288 17.96 4.11 9.73
C ALA A 288 17.33 5.38 10.31
N ILE A 289 15.99 5.50 10.25
CA ILE A 289 15.25 6.62 10.84
C ILE A 289 15.32 6.58 12.37
N ALA A 290 15.14 5.41 12.96
CA ALA A 290 15.20 5.22 14.41
C ALA A 290 16.59 5.60 14.97
N ASP A 291 17.66 5.19 14.29
CA ASP A 291 19.04 5.54 14.64
C ASP A 291 19.30 7.04 14.52
N GLU A 292 18.82 7.70 13.45
CA GLU A 292 18.90 9.16 13.28
C GLU A 292 18.17 9.93 14.39
N LEU A 293 17.06 9.37 14.88
CA LEU A 293 16.27 9.95 15.97
C LEU A 293 16.70 9.47 17.36
N GLU A 294 17.87 8.82 17.45
CA GLU A 294 18.48 8.32 18.69
C GLU A 294 17.54 7.38 19.50
N VAL A 295 16.65 6.63 18.81
CA VAL A 295 15.81 5.63 19.46
C VAL A 295 16.67 4.46 19.91
N PRO A 296 16.59 4.02 21.18
CA PRO A 296 17.34 2.89 21.67
C PRO A 296 17.13 1.63 20.82
N LEU A 297 18.21 0.96 20.47
CA LEU A 297 18.20 -0.19 19.56
C LEU A 297 17.28 -1.30 20.03
N ASP A 298 17.24 -1.58 21.34
CA ASP A 298 16.37 -2.62 21.92
C ASP A 298 14.89 -2.26 21.82
N VAL A 299 14.54 -0.96 21.91
CA VAL A 299 13.18 -0.48 21.68
C VAL A 299 12.79 -0.72 20.22
N THR A 300 13.70 -0.39 19.27
CA THR A 300 13.51 -0.63 17.84
C THR A 300 13.28 -2.11 17.54
N LYS A 301 14.09 -3.01 18.11
CA LYS A 301 13.97 -4.47 17.95
C LYS A 301 12.61 -4.98 18.45
N GLN A 302 12.22 -4.59 19.66
CA GLN A 302 10.96 -5.00 20.27
C GLN A 302 9.74 -4.49 19.49
N ALA A 303 9.79 -3.23 19.06
CA ALA A 303 8.72 -2.63 18.28
C ALA A 303 8.51 -3.32 16.93
N LEU A 304 9.60 -3.65 16.21
CA LEU A 304 9.53 -4.39 14.95
C LEU A 304 9.01 -5.82 15.16
N ALA A 305 9.44 -6.50 16.21
CA ALA A 305 8.97 -7.86 16.53
C ALA A 305 7.49 -7.91 16.92
N SER A 306 6.96 -6.85 17.52
CA SER A 306 5.55 -6.72 17.91
C SER A 306 4.64 -6.17 16.83
N PHE A 307 5.17 -5.81 15.65
CA PHE A 307 4.40 -5.21 14.59
C PHE A 307 3.43 -6.23 13.96
N GLU A 308 2.14 -5.91 13.98
CA GLU A 308 1.07 -6.82 13.51
C GLU A 308 0.76 -6.69 12.01
N GLY A 309 1.54 -5.87 11.28
CA GLY A 309 1.33 -5.64 9.85
C GLY A 309 0.39 -4.47 9.53
N VAL A 310 0.11 -4.32 8.25
CA VAL A 310 -0.83 -3.32 7.69
C VAL A 310 -2.00 -4.04 7.06
N ALA A 311 -3.20 -3.52 7.26
CA ALA A 311 -4.40 -4.09 6.63
C ALA A 311 -4.22 -4.18 5.10
N ARG A 312 -4.62 -5.31 4.52
CA ARG A 312 -4.48 -5.60 3.10
C ARG A 312 -3.03 -5.62 2.58
N ARG A 313 -2.04 -5.92 3.43
CA ARG A 313 -0.66 -6.21 3.04
C ARG A 313 -0.31 -7.59 3.57
N PHE A 314 -0.50 -8.62 2.74
CA PHE A 314 -0.38 -10.03 3.08
C PHE A 314 -1.17 -10.39 4.36
N THR A 315 -2.39 -9.88 4.49
CA THR A 315 -3.20 -10.08 5.69
C THR A 315 -3.88 -11.43 5.68
N ILE A 316 -3.61 -12.29 6.66
CA ILE A 316 -4.34 -13.56 6.81
C ILE A 316 -5.76 -13.25 7.30
N VAL A 317 -6.73 -13.53 6.46
CA VAL A 317 -8.18 -13.39 6.75
C VAL A 317 -8.67 -14.54 7.62
N GLY A 318 -8.10 -15.73 7.43
CA GLY A 318 -8.41 -16.91 8.20
C GLY A 318 -7.80 -18.17 7.62
N GLN A 319 -7.93 -19.26 8.37
CA GLN A 319 -7.55 -20.60 7.94
C GLN A 319 -8.68 -21.57 8.28
N VAL A 320 -9.16 -22.30 7.28
CA VAL A 320 -10.24 -23.28 7.42
C VAL A 320 -9.85 -24.53 6.64
N GLU A 321 -9.89 -25.72 7.26
CA GLU A 321 -9.55 -27.02 6.65
C GLU A 321 -8.16 -27.03 5.95
N GLY A 322 -7.19 -26.35 6.55
CA GLY A 322 -5.86 -26.22 5.97
C GLY A 322 -5.75 -25.18 4.83
N VAL A 323 -6.85 -24.61 4.34
CA VAL A 323 -6.84 -23.51 3.37
C VAL A 323 -6.53 -22.19 4.08
N THR A 324 -5.44 -21.54 3.71
CA THR A 324 -5.07 -20.22 4.22
C THR A 324 -5.56 -19.15 3.26
N MET A 325 -6.35 -18.19 3.75
CA MET A 325 -6.90 -17.09 2.96
C MET A 325 -6.19 -15.79 3.27
N VAL A 326 -5.72 -15.10 2.22
CA VAL A 326 -4.90 -13.89 2.30
C VAL A 326 -5.57 -12.75 1.53
N ASP A 327 -5.58 -11.55 2.11
CA ASP A 327 -5.99 -10.29 1.47
C ASP A 327 -4.75 -9.45 1.22
N ASP A 328 -4.49 -9.10 -0.04
CA ASP A 328 -3.37 -8.25 -0.43
C ASP A 328 -3.80 -7.11 -1.38
N TYR A 329 -3.30 -5.92 -1.13
CA TYR A 329 -3.64 -4.72 -1.89
C TYR A 329 -2.86 -4.61 -3.21
N GLY A 330 -1.82 -5.42 -3.39
CA GLY A 330 -0.93 -5.39 -4.55
C GLY A 330 -1.71 -5.42 -5.87
N HIS A 331 -1.41 -4.46 -6.71
CA HIS A 331 -2.08 -4.26 -8.00
C HIS A 331 -1.12 -3.83 -9.11
N HIS A 332 0.14 -3.64 -8.79
CA HIS A 332 1.25 -3.43 -9.73
C HIS A 332 2.02 -4.74 -9.93
N PRO A 333 2.56 -5.05 -11.14
CA PRO A 333 3.31 -6.28 -11.40
C PRO A 333 4.45 -6.55 -10.41
N ALA A 334 5.18 -5.52 -9.98
CA ALA A 334 6.23 -5.64 -8.97
C ALA A 334 5.68 -6.07 -7.60
N GLU A 335 4.55 -5.50 -7.16
CA GLU A 335 3.88 -5.89 -5.91
C GLU A 335 3.37 -7.32 -5.98
N ILE A 336 2.79 -7.73 -7.13
CA ILE A 336 2.30 -9.10 -7.34
C ILE A 336 3.46 -10.10 -7.21
N ARG A 337 4.58 -9.86 -7.91
CA ARG A 337 5.77 -10.71 -7.79
C ARG A 337 6.27 -10.79 -6.34
N ALA A 338 6.32 -9.66 -5.64
CA ALA A 338 6.77 -9.60 -4.25
C ALA A 338 5.85 -10.39 -3.30
N THR A 339 4.53 -10.28 -3.47
CA THR A 339 3.53 -11.02 -2.69
C THR A 339 3.63 -12.53 -2.94
N LEU A 340 3.77 -12.94 -4.20
CA LEU A 340 3.89 -14.36 -4.55
C LEU A 340 5.23 -14.97 -4.08
N ASP A 341 6.34 -14.24 -4.22
CA ASP A 341 7.64 -14.65 -3.66
C ASP A 341 7.56 -14.80 -2.12
N ALA A 342 6.91 -13.84 -1.46
CA ALA A 342 6.68 -13.91 -0.02
C ALA A 342 5.86 -15.14 0.38
N ALA A 343 4.79 -15.45 -0.37
CA ALA A 343 3.97 -16.63 -0.14
C ALA A 343 4.77 -17.95 -0.33
N ARG A 344 5.53 -18.06 -1.41
CA ARG A 344 6.38 -19.24 -1.67
C ARG A 344 7.42 -19.44 -0.56
N ARG A 345 8.07 -18.35 -0.11
CA ARG A 345 9.08 -18.43 0.96
C ARG A 345 8.47 -18.71 2.33
N ALA A 346 7.31 -18.13 2.63
CA ALA A 346 6.63 -18.34 3.92
C ALA A 346 6.22 -19.81 4.12
N TYR A 347 5.90 -20.50 3.04
CA TYR A 347 5.44 -21.90 3.06
C TYR A 347 6.41 -22.84 2.33
N ALA A 348 7.69 -22.47 2.22
CA ALA A 348 8.71 -23.31 1.64
C ALA A 348 8.85 -24.65 2.40
N GLY A 349 8.78 -25.76 1.67
CA GLY A 349 8.84 -27.10 2.24
C GLY A 349 7.48 -27.80 2.41
N ASP A 350 6.37 -27.06 2.33
CA ASP A 350 5.02 -27.64 2.49
C ASP A 350 4.36 -28.04 1.15
N ASP A 351 5.00 -27.77 0.01
CA ASP A 351 4.49 -28.00 -1.36
C ASP A 351 3.04 -27.49 -1.55
N ARG A 352 2.73 -26.34 -0.96
CA ARG A 352 1.40 -25.75 -0.95
C ARG A 352 1.11 -25.03 -2.27
N ARG A 353 -0.07 -25.32 -2.84
CA ARG A 353 -0.55 -24.66 -4.04
C ARG A 353 -0.99 -23.23 -3.73
N ILE A 354 -0.58 -22.27 -4.57
CA ILE A 354 -0.99 -20.85 -4.50
C ILE A 354 -2.07 -20.60 -5.54
N VAL A 355 -3.27 -20.23 -5.08
CA VAL A 355 -4.42 -19.84 -5.88
C VAL A 355 -4.60 -18.33 -5.76
N VAL A 356 -4.50 -17.59 -6.86
CA VAL A 356 -4.64 -16.14 -6.89
C VAL A 356 -5.97 -15.75 -7.53
N ALA A 357 -6.75 -14.94 -6.83
CA ALA A 357 -7.87 -14.21 -7.39
C ALA A 357 -7.44 -12.74 -7.55
N PHE A 358 -7.29 -12.29 -8.80
CA PHE A 358 -6.76 -10.97 -9.13
C PHE A 358 -7.80 -10.07 -9.79
N GLN A 359 -7.86 -8.81 -9.37
CA GLN A 359 -8.65 -7.76 -10.00
C GLN A 359 -7.73 -6.65 -10.51
N PRO A 360 -7.54 -6.51 -11.83
CA PRO A 360 -6.81 -5.37 -12.37
C PRO A 360 -7.47 -4.05 -11.96
N HIS A 361 -6.68 -3.04 -11.69
CA HIS A 361 -7.15 -1.74 -11.19
C HIS A 361 -6.76 -0.63 -12.16
N ARG A 362 -7.74 0.04 -12.76
CA ARG A 362 -7.67 1.05 -13.84
C ARG A 362 -7.32 0.47 -15.21
N TYR A 363 -7.98 0.95 -16.22
CA TYR A 363 -7.71 0.58 -17.62
C TYR A 363 -6.37 1.13 -18.10
N THR A 364 -6.01 2.34 -17.68
CA THR A 364 -4.70 2.96 -18.01
C THR A 364 -3.56 2.07 -17.54
N ARG A 365 -3.53 1.68 -16.27
CA ARG A 365 -2.49 0.79 -15.72
C ARG A 365 -2.46 -0.56 -16.43
N THR A 366 -3.63 -1.16 -16.68
CA THR A 366 -3.72 -2.46 -17.38
C THR A 366 -3.13 -2.37 -18.78
N LYS A 367 -3.33 -1.24 -19.48
CA LYS A 367 -2.76 -0.98 -20.80
C LYS A 367 -1.26 -0.76 -20.73
N ASP A 368 -0.80 0.14 -19.87
CA ASP A 368 0.58 0.62 -19.83
C ASP A 368 1.55 -0.46 -19.34
N LEU A 369 1.09 -1.32 -18.41
CA LEU A 369 1.88 -2.43 -17.86
C LEU A 369 1.47 -3.80 -18.41
N PHE A 370 0.79 -3.84 -19.55
CA PHE A 370 0.22 -5.07 -20.10
C PHE A 370 1.26 -6.19 -20.23
N GLN A 371 2.46 -5.88 -20.75
CA GLN A 371 3.54 -6.85 -20.91
C GLN A 371 4.07 -7.36 -19.57
N ASP A 372 4.20 -6.50 -18.58
CA ASP A 372 4.68 -6.86 -17.25
C ASP A 372 3.69 -7.80 -16.53
N PHE A 373 2.38 -7.60 -16.76
CA PHE A 373 1.33 -8.49 -16.24
C PHE A 373 1.39 -9.89 -16.82
N THR A 374 1.88 -10.09 -18.06
CA THR A 374 1.92 -11.42 -18.68
C THR A 374 2.80 -12.42 -17.95
N SER A 375 3.77 -11.95 -17.14
CA SER A 375 4.76 -12.80 -16.46
C SER A 375 4.79 -12.65 -14.92
N CYS A 376 4.04 -11.71 -14.34
CA CYS A 376 4.14 -11.47 -12.91
C CYS A 376 3.47 -12.55 -12.04
N PHE A 377 2.65 -13.42 -12.63
CA PHE A 377 1.92 -14.48 -11.94
C PHE A 377 2.58 -15.86 -12.01
N ASN A 378 3.78 -16.00 -12.56
CA ASN A 378 4.43 -17.30 -12.79
C ASN A 378 4.63 -18.15 -11.52
N GLN A 379 4.55 -17.57 -10.35
CA GLN A 379 4.62 -18.29 -9.08
C GLN A 379 3.25 -18.73 -8.54
N ALA A 380 2.13 -18.36 -9.20
CA ALA A 380 0.82 -18.86 -8.89
C ALA A 380 0.58 -20.20 -9.60
N ASP A 381 0.02 -21.19 -8.91
CA ASP A 381 -0.36 -22.47 -9.54
C ASP A 381 -1.71 -22.35 -10.27
N VAL A 382 -2.59 -21.51 -9.75
CA VAL A 382 -3.87 -21.17 -10.39
C VAL A 382 -4.08 -19.66 -10.29
N LEU A 383 -4.41 -19.05 -11.42
CA LEU A 383 -4.77 -17.64 -11.51
C LEU A 383 -6.20 -17.47 -11.97
N ILE A 384 -6.98 -16.67 -11.24
CA ILE A 384 -8.33 -16.26 -11.65
C ILE A 384 -8.34 -14.74 -11.74
N VAL A 385 -8.67 -14.20 -12.92
CA VAL A 385 -8.71 -12.75 -13.16
C VAL A 385 -10.15 -12.32 -13.40
N THR A 386 -10.60 -11.28 -12.70
CA THR A 386 -11.91 -10.66 -12.91
C THR A 386 -11.82 -9.43 -13.79
N ASP A 387 -12.97 -8.85 -14.14
CA ASP A 387 -13.01 -7.58 -14.86
C ASP A 387 -12.24 -6.47 -14.14
N VAL A 388 -11.73 -5.53 -14.97
CA VAL A 388 -10.98 -4.37 -14.49
C VAL A 388 -11.84 -3.52 -13.57
N TYR A 389 -11.35 -3.21 -12.39
CA TYR A 389 -11.94 -2.17 -11.54
C TYR A 389 -11.61 -0.79 -12.12
N ALA A 390 -12.61 -0.15 -12.71
CA ALA A 390 -12.44 1.05 -13.52
C ALA A 390 -11.93 2.28 -12.74
N ALA A 391 -12.24 2.39 -11.43
CA ALA A 391 -11.89 3.55 -10.60
C ALA A 391 -12.27 4.91 -11.23
N GLY A 392 -13.39 4.95 -11.98
CA GLY A 392 -13.89 6.14 -12.65
C GLY A 392 -13.36 6.37 -14.07
N GLU A 393 -12.46 5.50 -14.57
CA GLU A 393 -11.98 5.56 -15.95
C GLU A 393 -12.98 4.94 -16.93
N ALA A 394 -12.98 5.43 -18.17
CA ALA A 394 -13.68 4.79 -19.27
C ALA A 394 -12.90 3.56 -19.77
N PRO A 395 -13.57 2.52 -20.29
CA PRO A 395 -12.90 1.38 -20.88
C PRO A 395 -11.94 1.76 -22.01
N ILE A 396 -10.76 1.15 -22.03
CA ILE A 396 -9.75 1.36 -23.07
C ILE A 396 -9.71 0.12 -23.98
N PRO A 397 -9.88 0.26 -25.32
CA PRO A 397 -9.77 -0.86 -26.24
C PRO A 397 -8.45 -1.62 -26.07
N GLY A 398 -8.56 -2.95 -25.92
CA GLY A 398 -7.40 -3.84 -25.74
C GLY A 398 -6.88 -3.97 -24.31
N ALA A 399 -7.34 -3.16 -23.35
CA ALA A 399 -7.02 -3.27 -21.93
C ALA A 399 -8.10 -4.06 -21.15
N THR A 400 -8.46 -5.24 -21.64
CA THR A 400 -9.47 -6.11 -21.01
C THR A 400 -8.82 -7.24 -20.23
N SER A 401 -9.47 -7.69 -19.18
CA SER A 401 -9.01 -8.84 -18.39
C SER A 401 -9.02 -10.15 -19.19
N GLU A 402 -9.98 -10.32 -20.09
CA GLU A 402 -10.04 -11.49 -20.98
C GLU A 402 -8.79 -11.59 -21.87
N ARG A 403 -8.42 -10.48 -22.54
CA ARG A 403 -7.20 -10.41 -23.35
C ARG A 403 -5.94 -10.63 -22.50
N LEU A 404 -5.93 -10.07 -21.29
CA LEU A 404 -4.82 -10.26 -20.37
C LEU A 404 -4.66 -11.74 -20.01
N VAL A 405 -5.73 -12.46 -19.67
CA VAL A 405 -5.67 -13.89 -19.38
C VAL A 405 -5.18 -14.69 -20.57
N GLN A 406 -5.65 -14.36 -21.78
CA GLN A 406 -5.17 -15.00 -22.99
C GLN A 406 -3.64 -14.79 -23.14
N ALA A 407 -3.16 -13.57 -23.00
CA ALA A 407 -1.74 -13.27 -23.10
C ALA A 407 -0.91 -13.97 -22.00
N ILE A 408 -1.40 -14.04 -20.76
CA ILE A 408 -0.76 -14.78 -19.65
C ILE A 408 -0.59 -16.26 -20.01
N ARG A 409 -1.62 -16.89 -20.59
CA ARG A 409 -1.55 -18.29 -21.07
C ARG A 409 -0.53 -18.46 -22.21
N GLU A 410 -0.54 -17.54 -23.16
CA GLU A 410 0.41 -17.52 -24.28
C GLU A 410 1.87 -17.38 -23.81
N HIS A 411 2.09 -16.74 -22.64
CA HIS A 411 3.39 -16.61 -21.99
C HIS A 411 3.71 -17.76 -21.02
N GLY A 412 2.94 -18.86 -21.05
CA GLY A 412 3.27 -20.12 -20.41
C GLY A 412 2.63 -20.39 -19.05
N HIS A 413 1.69 -19.59 -18.60
CA HIS A 413 0.96 -19.90 -17.35
C HIS A 413 -0.03 -21.07 -17.60
N HIS A 414 0.11 -22.15 -16.85
CA HIS A 414 -0.64 -23.39 -17.09
C HIS A 414 -2.13 -23.31 -16.76
N ASP A 415 -2.51 -22.58 -15.70
CA ASP A 415 -3.90 -22.49 -15.25
C ASP A 415 -4.28 -21.04 -14.91
N ALA A 416 -4.54 -20.23 -15.94
CA ALA A 416 -5.07 -18.88 -15.81
C ALA A 416 -6.51 -18.86 -16.34
N ARG A 417 -7.45 -18.34 -15.57
CA ARG A 417 -8.89 -18.35 -15.83
C ARG A 417 -9.47 -16.94 -15.81
N TYR A 418 -10.41 -16.68 -16.70
CA TYR A 418 -11.19 -15.45 -16.69
C TYR A 418 -12.57 -15.69 -16.10
N VAL A 419 -12.91 -14.92 -15.08
CA VAL A 419 -14.22 -14.90 -14.43
C VAL A 419 -14.67 -13.45 -14.34
N PRO A 420 -15.50 -12.96 -15.28
CA PRO A 420 -15.80 -11.53 -15.40
C PRO A 420 -16.43 -10.93 -14.14
N ASP A 421 -17.44 -11.59 -13.58
CA ASP A 421 -18.11 -11.10 -12.37
C ASP A 421 -17.38 -11.57 -11.10
N LYS A 422 -16.76 -10.60 -10.38
CA LYS A 422 -16.14 -10.87 -9.09
C LYS A 422 -17.08 -11.50 -8.04
N ASN A 423 -18.41 -11.32 -8.19
CA ASN A 423 -19.38 -11.90 -7.27
C ASN A 423 -19.50 -13.41 -7.43
N GLU A 424 -19.08 -13.96 -8.57
CA GLU A 424 -18.99 -15.41 -8.80
C GLU A 424 -17.74 -16.04 -8.17
N LEU A 425 -16.73 -15.23 -7.82
CA LEU A 425 -15.46 -15.74 -7.28
C LEU A 425 -15.62 -16.64 -6.05
N PRO A 426 -16.49 -16.35 -5.06
CA PRO A 426 -16.65 -17.25 -3.93
C PRO A 426 -17.12 -18.65 -4.35
N ASP A 427 -18.01 -18.75 -5.35
CA ASP A 427 -18.50 -20.05 -5.89
C ASP A 427 -17.43 -20.80 -6.67
N VAL A 428 -16.63 -20.06 -7.45
CA VAL A 428 -15.52 -20.62 -8.22
C VAL A 428 -14.41 -21.11 -7.29
N LEU A 429 -14.02 -20.29 -6.33
CA LEU A 429 -12.97 -20.62 -5.36
C LEU A 429 -13.39 -21.84 -4.50
N GLU A 430 -14.63 -21.88 -4.02
CA GLU A 430 -15.13 -22.96 -3.18
C GLU A 430 -15.09 -24.34 -3.88
N LYS A 431 -15.31 -24.37 -5.20
CA LYS A 431 -15.19 -25.59 -6.01
C LYS A 431 -13.74 -25.96 -6.36
N LEU A 432 -12.84 -25.01 -6.30
CA LEU A 432 -11.46 -25.14 -6.75
C LEU A 432 -10.49 -25.51 -5.62
N VAL A 433 -10.72 -24.94 -4.43
CA VAL A 433 -9.76 -25.05 -3.30
C VAL A 433 -9.63 -26.48 -2.79
N ARG A 434 -8.43 -26.79 -2.31
CA ARG A 434 -8.06 -28.07 -1.71
C ARG A 434 -7.45 -27.84 -0.33
N PRO A 435 -7.51 -28.81 0.57
CA PRO A 435 -6.75 -28.74 1.81
C PRO A 435 -5.28 -28.45 1.54
N GLY A 436 -4.71 -27.49 2.27
CA GLY A 436 -3.34 -27.04 2.06
C GLY A 436 -3.16 -25.84 1.15
N ASP A 437 -4.17 -25.42 0.38
CA ASP A 437 -4.06 -24.26 -0.52
C ASP A 437 -3.82 -22.95 0.23
N ILE A 438 -3.12 -22.02 -0.45
CA ILE A 438 -3.01 -20.61 -0.08
C ILE A 438 -3.82 -19.82 -1.12
N VAL A 439 -4.91 -19.19 -0.69
CA VAL A 439 -5.78 -18.41 -1.56
C VAL A 439 -5.52 -16.93 -1.32
N ILE A 440 -5.03 -16.22 -2.34
CA ILE A 440 -4.71 -14.81 -2.26
C ILE A 440 -5.69 -14.00 -3.08
N ALA A 441 -6.50 -13.15 -2.43
CA ALA A 441 -7.25 -12.10 -3.12
C ALA A 441 -6.36 -10.88 -3.27
N GLN A 442 -6.01 -10.52 -4.50
CA GLN A 442 -5.03 -9.48 -4.81
C GLN A 442 -5.62 -8.38 -5.69
N GLY A 443 -5.52 -7.13 -5.22
CA GLY A 443 -6.00 -5.96 -5.95
C GLY A 443 -6.42 -4.79 -5.06
N ALA A 444 -6.35 -3.57 -5.61
CA ALA A 444 -6.69 -2.33 -4.91
C ALA A 444 -8.20 -2.09 -4.75
N GLY A 445 -9.03 -2.80 -5.52
CA GLY A 445 -10.49 -2.74 -5.45
C GLY A 445 -11.06 -3.51 -4.24
N ASP A 446 -12.24 -4.06 -4.44
CA ASP A 446 -13.01 -4.76 -3.41
C ASP A 446 -12.97 -6.30 -3.54
N ILE A 447 -12.01 -6.84 -4.30
CA ILE A 447 -11.83 -8.27 -4.51
C ILE A 447 -11.61 -9.05 -3.21
N ASN A 448 -11.12 -8.40 -2.17
CA ASN A 448 -10.91 -8.99 -0.85
C ASN A 448 -12.19 -9.55 -0.21
N GLN A 449 -13.36 -9.12 -0.68
CA GLN A 449 -14.63 -9.71 -0.24
C GLN A 449 -14.76 -11.18 -0.66
N SER A 450 -14.12 -11.60 -1.76
CA SER A 450 -14.16 -12.98 -2.25
C SER A 450 -13.58 -13.98 -1.24
N VAL A 451 -12.42 -13.67 -0.64
CA VAL A 451 -11.79 -14.55 0.38
C VAL A 451 -12.51 -14.50 1.72
N ARG A 452 -13.14 -13.36 2.07
CA ARG A 452 -14.01 -13.25 3.26
C ARG A 452 -15.25 -14.09 3.12
N SER A 453 -15.88 -14.04 1.94
CA SER A 453 -17.05 -14.87 1.61
C SER A 453 -16.68 -16.35 1.53
N LEU A 454 -15.54 -16.69 0.93
CA LEU A 454 -15.04 -18.07 0.91
C LEU A 454 -14.84 -18.61 2.33
N LYS A 455 -14.21 -17.84 3.22
CA LYS A 455 -14.04 -18.21 4.63
C LYS A 455 -15.38 -18.56 5.28
N ALA A 456 -16.35 -17.65 5.19
CA ALA A 456 -17.67 -17.84 5.80
C ALA A 456 -18.39 -19.09 5.28
N ARG A 457 -18.24 -19.39 3.97
CA ARG A 457 -18.84 -20.57 3.36
C ARG A 457 -18.19 -21.87 3.83
N LEU A 458 -16.86 -21.93 3.90
CA LEU A 458 -16.13 -23.08 4.40
C LEU A 458 -16.44 -23.34 5.88
N GLU A 459 -16.52 -22.29 6.71
CA GLU A 459 -16.94 -22.37 8.12
C GLU A 459 -18.36 -22.92 8.26
N ALA A 460 -19.31 -22.46 7.41
CA ALA A 460 -20.72 -22.89 7.45
C ALA A 460 -20.91 -24.37 7.05
N LYS A 461 -20.01 -24.93 6.23
CA LYS A 461 -20.04 -26.36 5.86
C LYS A 461 -19.42 -27.28 6.92
N GLY A 462 -19.07 -26.77 8.09
CA GLY A 462 -18.37 -27.53 9.13
C GLY A 462 -16.97 -27.94 8.70
N GLY A 463 -16.40 -27.16 7.76
CA GLY A 463 -15.05 -27.36 7.26
C GLY A 463 -14.89 -28.51 6.26
N GLN A 464 -15.94 -29.13 5.75
CA GLN A 464 -15.82 -30.18 4.73
C GLN A 464 -15.49 -29.60 3.35
N ILE A 465 -14.25 -29.77 2.89
CA ILE A 465 -13.84 -29.47 1.51
C ILE A 465 -14.14 -30.69 0.64
N PRO A 466 -14.77 -30.52 -0.54
CA PRO A 466 -15.00 -31.62 -1.46
C PRO A 466 -13.69 -32.31 -1.85
N ALA A 467 -13.68 -33.65 -1.87
CA ALA A 467 -12.52 -34.38 -2.39
C ALA A 467 -12.26 -33.96 -3.85
N PRO A 468 -10.99 -33.85 -4.28
CA PRO A 468 -10.65 -33.47 -5.65
C PRO A 468 -11.34 -34.48 -6.64
N ARG A 469 -12.03 -33.93 -7.64
CA ARG A 469 -12.49 -34.78 -8.75
C ARG A 469 -11.25 -35.33 -9.46
N PRO A 470 -11.24 -36.65 -9.80
CA PRO A 470 -10.15 -37.19 -10.62
C PRO A 470 -10.08 -36.38 -11.93
N SER A 471 -8.88 -36.03 -12.36
CA SER A 471 -8.65 -35.39 -13.65
C SER A 471 -9.21 -36.28 -14.76
N GLU A 472 -9.96 -35.71 -15.70
CA GLU A 472 -10.53 -36.46 -16.86
C GLU A 472 -9.45 -37.11 -17.73
N ASP A 473 -8.18 -36.80 -17.55
CA ASP A 473 -7.02 -37.37 -18.27
C ASP A 473 -6.65 -38.80 -17.81
N SER A 474 -7.25 -39.34 -16.73
CA SER A 474 -6.89 -40.69 -16.24
C SER A 474 -7.71 -41.83 -16.81
N ILE A 475 -8.64 -41.59 -17.76
CA ILE A 475 -9.54 -42.62 -18.31
C ILE A 475 -9.05 -43.17 -19.69
N ALA A 476 -7.93 -42.67 -20.22
CA ALA A 476 -7.49 -43.05 -21.58
C ALA A 476 -6.44 -44.17 -21.65
N ASP A 477 -6.08 -44.89 -20.59
CA ASP A 477 -5.03 -45.91 -20.67
C ASP A 477 -5.39 -47.23 -19.97
N SER A 478 -6.57 -47.83 -20.30
CA SER A 478 -6.92 -49.17 -19.84
C SER A 478 -7.51 -50.06 -20.95
N THR A 479 -6.98 -49.97 -22.19
CA THR A 479 -7.27 -50.92 -23.24
C THR A 479 -5.99 -51.42 -23.93
N HIS A 480 -5.14 -52.17 -23.20
CA HIS A 480 -4.23 -53.13 -23.84
C HIS A 480 -4.39 -54.50 -23.15
N ARG A 481 -5.15 -55.38 -23.79
CA ARG A 481 -5.15 -56.83 -23.52
C ARG A 481 -3.87 -57.41 -24.08
N PRO A 482 -3.12 -58.24 -23.34
CA PRO A 482 -2.08 -59.06 -23.95
C PRO A 482 -2.71 -60.27 -24.66
N GLY A 483 -2.46 -60.34 -25.96
CA GLY A 483 -2.78 -61.54 -26.75
C GLY A 483 -1.91 -62.69 -26.35
N SER A 484 -2.55 -63.84 -26.23
CA SER A 484 -1.96 -65.16 -26.13
C SER A 484 -1.05 -65.48 -27.30
N ALA A 485 0.14 -65.99 -27.04
CA ALA A 485 0.94 -66.74 -28.00
C ALA A 485 1.29 -68.09 -27.41
N THR A 486 0.97 -69.09 -28.16
CA THR A 486 1.44 -70.46 -28.10
C THR A 486 2.97 -70.59 -28.14
#